data_ed87b59ce6542833d26032ce7edd6551
#
_entry.id   ed87b59ce6542833d26032ce7edd6551
#
_cell.length_a   1.000
_cell.length_b   1.000
_cell.length_c   1.000
_cell.angle_alpha   90.00
_cell.angle_beta   90.00
_cell.angle_gamma   90.00
#
_symmetry.space_group_name_H-M   'P 1'
#
loop_
_entity.id
_entity.type
_entity.pdbx_description
1 polymer ?
#
loop_
_entity_poly.entity_id
_entity_poly.type
_entity_poly.pdbx_seq_one_letter_code
_entity_poly.pdbx_strand_id
1 'polypeptide(L)'
;MERMSSEEIRNKIEIYKDIWTNLNTTNCYAYALGLDIPEKDICKHAYQPGVMSGFYALEEDYFSYDNLVKGINHDLEFLKIEAREIDPSDIINPDEWKIALFVHNSIFCPPYLIPDYHFLKYYPDETWHHKFGYTYSINNLDDNSSVIINPKCCQLDGFVYDKTLSLKLKK
;
A
#
# COMPACT_ATOMS: atom_id res chain seq x y z
N MET A 1 5.71 2.20 25.54
CA MET A 1 4.41 1.89 24.94
C MET A 1 4.51 0.58 24.18
N GLU A 2 3.64 -0.35 24.49
CA GLU A 2 3.63 -1.62 23.82
C GLU A 2 3.15 -1.49 22.38
N ARG A 3 3.77 -2.26 21.51
CA ARG A 3 3.38 -2.35 20.11
C ARG A 3 2.04 -3.08 19.99
N MET A 4 1.15 -2.62 19.12
CA MET A 4 -0.12 -3.29 18.85
C MET A 4 0.11 -4.69 18.27
N SER A 5 -0.68 -5.65 18.71
CA SER A 5 -0.67 -7.00 18.14
C SER A 5 -1.25 -7.02 16.73
N SER A 6 -0.95 -8.10 15.99
CA SER A 6 -1.54 -8.29 14.66
C SER A 6 -3.07 -8.33 14.71
N GLU A 7 -3.64 -8.93 15.74
CA GLU A 7 -5.09 -8.98 15.93
C GLU A 7 -5.69 -7.59 16.18
N GLU A 8 -5.05 -6.79 17.02
CA GLU A 8 -5.49 -5.41 17.29
C GLU A 8 -5.44 -4.55 16.02
N ILE A 9 -4.35 -4.66 15.25
CA ILE A 9 -4.21 -3.93 13.98
C ILE A 9 -5.27 -4.38 12.99
N ARG A 10 -5.44 -5.70 12.85
CA ARG A 10 -6.41 -6.30 11.93
C ARG A 10 -7.83 -5.83 12.22
N ASN A 11 -8.20 -5.71 13.49
CA ASN A 11 -9.53 -5.25 13.92
C ASN A 11 -9.77 -3.77 13.61
N LYS A 12 -8.73 -3.02 13.28
CA LYS A 12 -8.83 -1.60 12.93
C LYS A 12 -8.78 -1.35 11.43
N ILE A 13 -8.72 -2.40 10.61
CA ILE A 13 -8.73 -2.23 9.15
C ILE A 13 -10.11 -1.75 8.70
N GLU A 14 -10.17 -0.55 8.14
CA GLU A 14 -11.35 0.04 7.52
C GLU A 14 -11.00 0.43 6.09
N ILE A 15 -11.38 -0.40 5.14
CA ILE A 15 -10.89 -0.29 3.75
C ILE A 15 -11.34 1.03 3.11
N TYR A 16 -12.60 1.41 3.28
CA TYR A 16 -13.20 2.60 2.65
C TYR A 16 -13.64 3.61 3.71
N LYS A 17 -12.71 3.98 4.59
CA LYS A 17 -13.00 4.99 5.60
C LYS A 17 -13.30 6.34 4.96
N ASP A 18 -14.41 6.96 5.35
CA ASP A 18 -14.86 8.23 4.78
C ASP A 18 -13.93 9.40 5.12
N ILE A 19 -13.43 9.41 6.35
CA ILE A 19 -12.54 10.47 6.81
C ILE A 19 -11.26 9.85 7.37
N TRP A 20 -10.14 10.12 6.73
CA TRP A 20 -8.82 9.73 7.22
C TRP A 20 -8.30 10.80 8.18
N THR A 21 -7.97 10.38 9.40
CA THR A 21 -7.58 11.28 10.48
C THR A 21 -6.08 11.37 10.70
N ASN A 22 -5.34 10.35 10.25
CA ASN A 22 -3.89 10.24 10.46
C ASN A 22 -3.10 10.45 9.16
N LEU A 23 -3.54 11.41 8.34
CA LEU A 23 -2.96 11.65 7.01
C LEU A 23 -1.46 11.95 7.06
N ASN A 24 -1.00 12.63 8.10
CA ASN A 24 0.42 13.00 8.24
C ASN A 24 1.28 11.92 8.90
N THR A 25 0.68 10.83 9.37
CA THR A 25 1.40 9.73 10.02
C THR A 25 1.22 8.37 9.34
N THR A 26 0.39 8.32 8.30
CA THR A 26 0.19 7.13 7.46
C THR A 26 0.65 7.41 6.03
N ASN A 27 1.16 6.40 5.36
CA ASN A 27 1.65 6.53 3.98
C ASN A 27 0.72 5.82 2.98
N CYS A 28 1.13 5.78 1.71
CA CYS A 28 0.35 5.13 0.65
C CYS A 28 0.10 3.64 0.91
N TYR A 29 1.05 2.96 1.55
CA TYR A 29 0.93 1.54 1.88
C TYR A 29 -0.13 1.31 2.96
N ALA A 30 -0.08 2.09 4.05
CA ALA A 30 -1.11 2.03 5.09
C ALA A 30 -2.48 2.36 4.52
N TYR A 31 -2.55 3.38 3.68
CA TYR A 31 -3.78 3.75 2.99
C TYR A 31 -4.33 2.59 2.16
N ALA A 32 -3.50 1.95 1.36
CA ALA A 32 -3.92 0.82 0.53
C ALA A 32 -4.44 -0.36 1.36
N LEU A 33 -3.84 -0.61 2.53
CA LEU A 33 -4.27 -1.66 3.44
C LEU A 33 -5.48 -1.28 4.30
N GLY A 34 -5.92 -0.03 4.28
CA GLY A 34 -7.04 0.44 5.12
C GLY A 34 -6.67 0.74 6.56
N LEU A 35 -5.41 1.08 6.82
CA LEU A 35 -4.87 1.34 8.17
C LEU A 35 -4.77 2.84 8.43
N ASP A 36 -5.75 3.39 9.11
CA ASP A 36 -5.74 4.79 9.59
C ASP A 36 -5.35 4.84 11.07
N ILE A 37 -4.19 4.29 11.39
CA ILE A 37 -3.66 4.20 12.75
C ILE A 37 -2.40 5.06 12.83
N PRO A 38 -2.23 5.91 13.85
CA PRO A 38 -0.99 6.65 14.00
C PRO A 38 0.22 5.70 14.02
N GLU A 39 1.24 6.03 13.27
CA GLU A 39 2.45 5.19 13.18
C GLU A 39 3.04 4.86 14.54
N LYS A 40 3.03 5.82 15.47
CA LYS A 40 3.53 5.65 16.84
C LYS A 40 2.81 4.55 17.63
N ASP A 41 1.55 4.25 17.30
CA ASP A 41 0.74 3.24 18.00
C ASP A 41 1.03 1.82 17.50
N ILE A 42 1.64 1.70 16.32
CA ILE A 42 2.04 0.39 15.78
C ILE A 42 3.51 0.14 16.11
N CYS A 43 4.38 0.88 15.51
CA CYS A 43 5.82 0.96 15.82
C CYS A 43 6.41 2.09 14.96
N LYS A 44 7.56 2.57 15.33
CA LYS A 44 8.24 3.61 14.56
C LYS A 44 8.49 3.11 13.12
N HIS A 45 8.04 3.88 12.15
CA HIS A 45 8.15 3.56 10.71
C HIS A 45 7.47 2.24 10.30
N ALA A 46 6.38 1.88 10.98
CA ALA A 46 5.63 0.64 10.74
C ALA A 46 5.08 0.50 9.33
N TYR A 47 4.89 1.61 8.63
CA TYR A 47 4.26 1.59 7.30
C TYR A 47 5.23 1.46 6.14
N GLN A 48 6.48 1.07 6.43
CA GLN A 48 7.36 0.59 5.37
C GLN A 48 7.14 -0.91 5.20
N PRO A 49 6.99 -1.42 3.98
CA PRO A 49 6.72 -2.85 3.77
C PRO A 49 7.73 -3.76 4.47
N GLY A 50 7.20 -4.69 5.27
CA GLY A 50 8.02 -5.64 6.02
C GLY A 50 8.35 -5.22 7.45
N VAL A 51 8.12 -3.96 7.83
CA VAL A 51 8.45 -3.49 9.18
C VAL A 51 7.40 -3.93 10.19
N MET A 52 6.13 -3.83 9.84
CA MET A 52 5.01 -4.19 10.73
C MET A 52 5.10 -5.65 11.19
N SER A 53 5.43 -6.55 10.30
CA SER A 53 5.57 -7.98 10.58
C SER A 53 6.90 -8.35 11.25
N GLY A 54 7.82 -7.39 11.36
CA GLY A 54 9.16 -7.64 11.91
C GLY A 54 10.10 -8.33 10.92
N PHE A 55 9.74 -8.41 9.63
CA PHE A 55 10.60 -8.98 8.61
C PHE A 55 11.84 -8.12 8.37
N TYR A 56 11.68 -6.80 8.43
CA TYR A 56 12.79 -5.85 8.39
C TYR A 56 12.90 -5.06 9.69
N ALA A 57 14.13 -4.89 10.15
CA ALA A 57 14.45 -3.84 11.11
C ALA A 57 14.49 -2.50 10.35
N LEU A 58 14.21 -1.43 11.07
CA LEU A 58 14.11 -0.09 10.52
C LEU A 58 15.35 0.38 9.76
N GLU A 59 16.53 0.01 10.27
CA GLU A 59 17.83 0.45 9.77
C GLU A 59 18.36 -0.42 8.63
N GLU A 60 17.63 -1.49 8.25
CA GLU A 60 18.09 -2.37 7.19
C GLU A 60 17.79 -1.80 5.82
N ASP A 61 18.80 -1.83 4.96
CA ASP A 61 18.65 -1.49 3.55
C ASP A 61 17.97 -2.64 2.83
N TYR A 62 16.66 -2.56 2.67
CA TYR A 62 15.92 -3.58 1.94
C TYR A 62 15.65 -3.17 0.49
N PHE A 63 16.48 -2.33 -0.04
CA PHE A 63 16.26 -1.63 -1.30
C PHE A 63 16.47 -2.52 -2.53
N SER A 64 15.62 -3.53 -2.67
CA SER A 64 15.49 -4.30 -3.90
C SER A 64 14.03 -4.61 -4.13
N TYR A 65 13.68 -4.84 -5.38
CA TYR A 65 12.30 -5.25 -5.73
C TYR A 65 11.90 -6.53 -5.00
N ASP A 66 12.80 -7.53 -4.97
CA ASP A 66 12.52 -8.79 -4.27
C ASP A 66 12.25 -8.57 -2.79
N ASN A 67 13.01 -7.72 -2.15
CA ASN A 67 12.83 -7.43 -0.73
C ASN A 67 11.52 -6.65 -0.47
N LEU A 68 11.15 -5.75 -1.37
CA LEU A 68 9.87 -5.05 -1.29
C LEU A 68 8.71 -6.05 -1.33
N VAL A 69 8.71 -6.97 -2.29
CA VAL A 69 7.66 -7.99 -2.44
C VAL A 69 7.64 -8.92 -1.23
N LYS A 70 8.79 -9.36 -0.74
CA LYS A 70 8.89 -10.19 0.46
C LYS A 70 8.33 -9.47 1.68
N GLY A 71 8.66 -8.21 1.85
CA GLY A 71 8.14 -7.39 2.96
C GLY A 71 6.62 -7.28 2.92
N ILE A 72 6.06 -7.00 1.76
CA ILE A 72 4.60 -6.95 1.57
C ILE A 72 3.97 -8.31 1.93
N ASN A 73 4.52 -9.40 1.42
CA ASN A 73 3.99 -10.74 1.67
C ASN A 73 4.03 -11.11 3.15
N HIS A 74 5.11 -10.76 3.85
CA HIS A 74 5.21 -10.99 5.29
C HIS A 74 4.17 -10.17 6.07
N ASP A 75 3.95 -8.93 5.69
CA ASP A 75 2.93 -8.10 6.33
C ASP A 75 1.53 -8.65 6.11
N LEU A 76 1.22 -9.09 4.88
CA LEU A 76 -0.09 -9.67 4.57
C LEU A 76 -0.33 -10.94 5.37
N GLU A 77 0.69 -11.80 5.51
CA GLU A 77 0.61 -13.00 6.34
C GLU A 77 0.42 -12.64 7.81
N PHE A 78 1.18 -11.68 8.31
CA PHE A 78 1.07 -11.18 9.69
C PHE A 78 -0.34 -10.69 10.00
N LEU A 79 -0.96 -9.97 9.07
CA LEU A 79 -2.33 -9.45 9.21
C LEU A 79 -3.41 -10.47 8.80
N LYS A 80 -3.02 -11.67 8.40
CA LYS A 80 -3.94 -12.69 7.90
C LYS A 80 -4.81 -12.15 6.75
N ILE A 81 -4.16 -11.49 5.81
CA ILE A 81 -4.77 -11.02 4.58
C ILE A 81 -4.38 -11.96 3.46
N GLU A 82 -5.38 -12.52 2.79
CA GLU A 82 -5.18 -13.32 1.60
C GLU A 82 -5.05 -12.41 0.38
N ALA A 83 -4.05 -12.66 -0.46
CA ALA A 83 -3.79 -11.87 -1.65
C ALA A 83 -3.69 -12.76 -2.88
N ARG A 84 -4.24 -12.29 -4.00
CA ARG A 84 -4.07 -12.90 -5.31
C ARG A 84 -3.79 -11.84 -6.35
N GLU A 85 -2.92 -12.14 -7.29
CA GLU A 85 -2.63 -11.24 -8.41
C GLU A 85 -3.74 -11.30 -9.43
N ILE A 86 -4.22 -10.14 -9.86
CA ILE A 86 -5.32 -10.00 -10.81
C ILE A 86 -5.01 -8.91 -11.82
N ASP A 87 -5.80 -8.84 -12.90
CA ASP A 87 -5.82 -7.66 -13.76
C ASP A 87 -6.63 -6.55 -13.07
N PRO A 88 -6.27 -5.26 -13.24
CA PRO A 88 -7.02 -4.17 -12.63
C PRO A 88 -8.50 -4.15 -12.96
N SER A 89 -8.89 -4.67 -14.12
CA SER A 89 -10.29 -4.72 -14.57
C SER A 89 -11.05 -5.95 -14.07
N ASP A 90 -10.38 -6.89 -13.41
CA ASP A 90 -11.04 -8.09 -12.92
C ASP A 90 -12.10 -7.76 -11.86
N ILE A 91 -13.21 -8.47 -11.91
CA ILE A 91 -14.27 -8.36 -10.91
C ILE A 91 -13.85 -9.10 -9.66
N ILE A 92 -14.05 -8.46 -8.51
CA ILE A 92 -13.75 -9.04 -7.20
C ILE A 92 -15.03 -9.31 -6.41
N ASN A 93 -14.93 -10.18 -5.40
CA ASN A 93 -16.03 -10.45 -4.49
C ASN A 93 -16.26 -9.26 -3.53
N PRO A 94 -17.46 -9.13 -2.93
CA PRO A 94 -17.76 -8.01 -2.03
C PRO A 94 -16.85 -7.90 -0.79
N ASP A 95 -16.24 -9.01 -0.36
CA ASP A 95 -15.32 -9.04 0.79
C ASP A 95 -13.86 -8.82 0.40
N GLU A 96 -13.59 -8.56 -0.87
CA GLU A 96 -12.26 -8.27 -1.38
C GLU A 96 -12.11 -6.78 -1.69
N TRP A 97 -10.86 -6.29 -1.72
CA TRP A 97 -10.55 -4.97 -2.26
C TRP A 97 -9.30 -5.03 -3.13
N LYS A 98 -9.17 -4.10 -4.06
CA LYS A 98 -8.04 -4.07 -5.00
C LYS A 98 -7.04 -2.98 -4.65
N ILE A 99 -5.76 -3.34 -4.70
CA ILE A 99 -4.67 -2.37 -4.63
C ILE A 99 -3.75 -2.58 -5.84
N ALA A 100 -3.14 -1.50 -6.30
CA ALA A 100 -2.15 -1.55 -7.38
C ALA A 100 -0.80 -1.08 -6.84
N LEU A 101 0.24 -1.85 -7.15
CA LEU A 101 1.61 -1.52 -6.77
C LEU A 101 2.32 -0.88 -7.97
N PHE A 102 2.93 0.26 -7.70
CA PHE A 102 3.86 0.93 -8.60
C PHE A 102 5.24 0.93 -7.97
N VAL A 103 6.25 0.83 -8.80
CA VAL A 103 7.64 0.88 -8.36
C VAL A 103 8.38 1.97 -9.11
N HIS A 104 9.38 2.56 -8.45
CA HIS A 104 10.18 3.60 -9.08
C HIS A 104 11.00 2.99 -10.22
N ASN A 105 11.02 3.65 -11.37
CA ASN A 105 11.69 3.13 -12.56
C ASN A 105 13.19 2.94 -12.38
N SER A 106 13.81 3.62 -11.40
CA SER A 106 15.24 3.46 -11.11
C SER A 106 15.62 2.05 -10.66
N ILE A 107 14.67 1.23 -10.16
CA ILE A 107 14.99 -0.16 -9.79
C ILE A 107 15.37 -1.03 -10.98
N PHE A 108 14.93 -0.62 -12.17
CA PHE A 108 15.27 -1.32 -13.42
C PHE A 108 16.53 -0.76 -14.10
N CYS A 109 17.16 0.26 -13.52
CA CYS A 109 18.31 0.97 -14.07
C CYS A 109 19.45 1.03 -13.05
N PRO A 110 20.17 -0.08 -12.83
CA PRO A 110 21.34 -0.07 -11.93
C PRO A 110 22.33 1.03 -12.33
N PRO A 111 23.05 1.68 -11.39
CA PRO A 111 23.16 1.37 -9.96
C PRO A 111 22.15 2.09 -9.07
N TYR A 112 21.16 2.74 -9.62
CA TYR A 112 20.16 3.51 -8.87
C TYR A 112 19.12 2.55 -8.29
N LEU A 113 19.50 1.82 -7.24
CA LEU A 113 18.65 0.84 -6.57
C LEU A 113 17.97 1.45 -5.35
N ILE A 114 17.24 2.53 -5.55
CA ILE A 114 16.37 3.02 -4.48
C ILE A 114 14.95 2.63 -4.87
N PRO A 115 14.41 1.53 -4.33
CA PRO A 115 13.03 1.21 -4.61
C PRO A 115 12.17 2.15 -3.80
N ASP A 116 11.74 3.17 -4.44
CA ASP A 116 10.54 3.83 -3.99
C ASP A 116 9.36 3.04 -4.55
N TYR A 117 8.26 3.12 -3.88
CA TYR A 117 7.04 2.40 -4.25
C TYR A 117 5.85 3.32 -4.03
N HIS A 118 4.76 3.00 -4.71
CA HIS A 118 3.51 3.73 -4.53
C HIS A 118 2.34 2.77 -4.68
N PHE A 119 1.28 2.99 -3.92
CA PHE A 119 0.07 2.17 -3.98
C PHE A 119 -1.13 3.00 -4.35
N LEU A 120 -2.00 2.39 -5.17
CA LEU A 120 -3.33 2.89 -5.44
C LEU A 120 -4.35 1.91 -4.87
N LYS A 121 -5.53 2.41 -4.51
CA LYS A 121 -6.64 1.60 -4.03
C LYS A 121 -7.88 1.89 -4.87
N TYR A 122 -8.53 0.83 -5.34
CA TYR A 122 -9.77 0.93 -6.13
C TYR A 122 -10.96 1.18 -5.21
N TYR A 123 -11.83 2.08 -5.62
CA TYR A 123 -13.02 2.45 -4.87
C TYR A 123 -14.30 2.05 -5.61
N PRO A 124 -15.44 1.96 -4.89
CA PRO A 124 -16.74 1.68 -5.50
C PRO A 124 -17.20 2.69 -6.57
N ASP A 125 -16.60 3.88 -6.62
CA ASP A 125 -16.84 4.88 -7.66
C ASP A 125 -16.18 4.52 -9.00
N GLU A 126 -15.54 3.35 -9.07
CA GLU A 126 -14.84 2.83 -10.25
C GLU A 126 -13.59 3.63 -10.62
N THR A 127 -13.02 4.36 -9.67
CA THR A 127 -11.75 5.06 -9.84
C THR A 127 -10.72 4.57 -8.82
N TRP A 128 -9.44 4.82 -9.13
CA TRP A 128 -8.33 4.46 -8.26
C TRP A 128 -7.86 5.69 -7.50
N HIS A 129 -7.74 5.54 -6.19
CA HIS A 129 -7.37 6.62 -5.29
C HIS A 129 -5.98 6.34 -4.71
N HIS A 130 -5.29 7.41 -4.33
CA HIS A 130 -3.97 7.29 -3.73
C HIS A 130 -3.68 8.41 -2.74
N LYS A 131 -2.64 8.17 -1.95
CA LYS A 131 -2.12 9.11 -0.97
C LYS A 131 -0.61 9.17 -1.15
N PHE A 132 -0.06 10.34 -1.43
CA PHE A 132 1.38 10.51 -1.58
C PHE A 132 2.08 10.57 -0.22
N GLY A 133 2.76 9.48 0.17
CA GLY A 133 3.54 9.42 1.40
C GLY A 133 2.78 9.96 2.61
N TYR A 134 3.43 10.78 3.39
CA TYR A 134 2.84 11.39 4.60
C TYR A 134 2.19 12.75 4.34
N THR A 135 1.64 12.96 3.15
CA THR A 135 0.92 14.19 2.79
C THR A 135 -0.49 14.20 3.36
N TYR A 136 -1.13 15.37 3.32
CA TYR A 136 -2.47 15.57 3.89
C TYR A 136 -3.62 15.32 2.92
N SER A 137 -3.34 14.76 1.74
CA SER A 137 -4.38 14.62 0.72
C SER A 137 -4.50 13.22 0.17
N ILE A 138 -5.75 12.83 -0.08
CA ILE A 138 -6.11 11.62 -0.81
C ILE A 138 -6.91 12.09 -2.03
N ASN A 139 -6.58 11.56 -3.20
CA ASN A 139 -7.29 11.92 -4.41
C ASN A 139 -7.25 10.77 -5.43
N ASN A 140 -7.99 10.93 -6.52
CA ASN A 140 -8.06 9.95 -7.61
C ASN A 140 -7.49 10.50 -8.93
N LEU A 141 -6.57 11.46 -8.83
CA LEU A 141 -5.96 12.10 -10.00
C LEU A 141 -4.52 11.64 -10.18
N ASP A 142 -4.11 11.49 -11.43
CA ASP A 142 -2.70 11.27 -11.77
C ASP A 142 -1.95 12.61 -11.89
N ASP A 143 -0.68 12.56 -12.28
CA ASP A 143 0.17 13.75 -12.38
C ASP A 143 -0.29 14.75 -13.45
N ASN A 144 -1.10 14.31 -14.40
CA ASN A 144 -1.71 15.16 -15.43
C ASN A 144 -3.10 15.66 -15.03
N SER A 145 -3.50 15.49 -13.77
CA SER A 145 -4.83 15.84 -13.26
C SER A 145 -5.97 15.07 -13.94
N SER A 146 -5.68 13.91 -14.48
CA SER A 146 -6.68 13.00 -15.05
C SER A 146 -7.13 11.99 -14.00
N VAL A 147 -8.43 11.71 -13.95
CA VAL A 147 -8.98 10.69 -13.05
C VAL A 147 -8.42 9.32 -13.43
N ILE A 148 -7.94 8.58 -12.42
CA ILE A 148 -7.34 7.27 -12.64
C ILE A 148 -8.42 6.21 -12.78
N ILE A 149 -8.64 5.77 -14.01
CA ILE A 149 -9.58 4.69 -14.34
C ILE A 149 -8.84 3.36 -14.45
N ASN A 150 -7.65 3.36 -15.04
CA ASN A 150 -6.84 2.17 -15.22
C ASN A 150 -5.41 2.45 -14.75
N PRO A 151 -4.92 1.73 -13.73
CA PRO A 151 -3.55 1.94 -13.24
C PRO A 151 -2.48 1.74 -14.30
N LYS A 152 -2.71 0.87 -15.28
CA LYS A 152 -1.76 0.60 -16.36
C LYS A 152 -1.57 1.79 -17.30
N CYS A 153 -2.53 2.72 -17.32
CA CYS A 153 -2.57 3.84 -18.26
C CYS A 153 -2.42 5.20 -17.59
N CYS A 154 -2.26 5.25 -16.27
CA CYS A 154 -2.09 6.52 -15.57
C CYS A 154 -0.63 6.95 -15.55
N GLN A 155 -0.41 8.25 -15.40
CA GLN A 155 0.93 8.82 -15.34
C GLN A 155 1.28 9.21 -13.90
N LEU A 156 2.26 8.51 -13.34
CA LEU A 156 2.86 8.81 -12.05
C LEU A 156 4.36 8.94 -12.28
N ASP A 157 4.86 10.16 -12.25
CA ASP A 157 6.24 10.49 -12.64
C ASP A 157 7.26 9.71 -11.82
N GLY A 158 8.17 9.02 -12.52
CA GLY A 158 9.17 8.17 -11.89
C GLY A 158 8.70 6.80 -11.45
N PHE A 159 7.40 6.50 -11.57
CA PHE A 159 6.83 5.22 -11.16
C PHE A 159 6.26 4.46 -12.36
N VAL A 160 6.40 3.15 -12.33
CA VAL A 160 5.82 2.26 -13.34
C VAL A 160 4.91 1.23 -12.67
N TYR A 161 3.83 0.91 -13.34
CA TYR A 161 2.90 -0.11 -12.86
C TYR A 161 3.61 -1.46 -12.73
N ASP A 162 3.40 -2.14 -11.61
CA ASP A 162 3.94 -3.48 -11.38
C ASP A 162 2.85 -4.55 -11.41
N LYS A 163 1.91 -4.48 -10.47
CA LYS A 163 0.85 -5.50 -10.36
C LYS A 163 -0.36 -4.96 -9.62
N THR A 164 -1.46 -5.67 -9.77
CA THR A 164 -2.68 -5.46 -8.98
C THR A 164 -2.95 -6.69 -8.14
N LEU A 165 -3.29 -6.47 -6.89
CA LEU A 165 -3.66 -7.51 -5.95
C LEU A 165 -5.11 -7.35 -5.51
N SER A 166 -5.82 -8.45 -5.43
CA SER A 166 -7.07 -8.52 -4.67
C SER A 166 -6.75 -9.02 -3.27
N LEU A 167 -7.22 -8.29 -2.27
CA LEU A 167 -6.97 -8.56 -0.86
C LEU A 167 -8.26 -8.96 -0.16
N LYS A 168 -8.13 -9.88 0.81
CA LYS A 168 -9.27 -10.35 1.60
C LYS A 168 -8.81 -10.65 3.01
N LEU A 169 -9.55 -10.17 4.02
CA LEU A 169 -9.31 -10.57 5.40
C LEU A 169 -9.73 -12.01 5.62
N LYS A 170 -8.80 -12.86 6.04
CA LYS A 170 -9.11 -14.23 6.45
C LYS A 170 -9.87 -14.21 7.77
N LYS A 171 -10.79 -15.10 7.91
CA LYS A 171 -11.54 -15.28 9.14
C LYS A 171 -10.74 -16.03 10.21
#